data_a0927a5a0324d06f3bc7c584318f5710
#
_entry.id   a0927a5a0324d06f3bc7c584318f5710
#
_cell.length_a   1.000
_cell.length_b   1.000
_cell.length_c   1.000
_cell.angle_alpha   90.00
_cell.angle_beta   90.00
_cell.angle_gamma   90.00
#
_symmetry.space_group_name_H-M   'P 1'
#
loop_
_entity.id
_entity.type
_entity.pdbx_description
1 polymer ?
#
loop_
_entity_poly.entity_id
_entity_poly.type
_entity_poly.pdbx_seq_one_letter_code
_entity_poly.pdbx_strand_id
1 'polypeptide(L)'
;MIDKFKHIFTGLERAHGVTKVGESNGNGTKVKGKSFVKREPVTDLLWQQHLEGTESLGVIPINDDNNCKWGCIDIDSYAGFDHLELIKKINKLNLPLIVFRSKSGGAHVFLFTEEYVSARSMQDKLTEIKAVLGYGGSEVFPKQTELKSQDDTGNFLNLPYFNCTKTTRYAFNDKGEAVTLDGFYLLYENKKQKSVDNISVERPQTEFSDAPPCIETLSINKIGEGGRNNALFHYGVYAKQKWPAEWKSKLILFNATSMEQPLSDSEVQIIVNQHDKKEWGYKCNDQPMCSVCDKTLCRKRKFGIGQEILFPGLTDLQVIDLEDPYYYLNVDGERLYLENVKYLRQQSLFQEACMKQLRFRPPTLKEKEWVVITNSLLNNAEVTEPAEGLRTEDQLQNHLEEFCLNR
;
A
#
# COMPACT_ATOMS: atom_id res chain seq x y z
N MET A 1 20.10 -12.77 -27.29
CA MET A 1 19.36 -11.50 -27.10
C MET A 1 18.04 -11.75 -26.39
N ILE A 2 17.15 -12.57 -26.96
CA ILE A 2 15.81 -12.89 -26.38
C ILE A 2 15.94 -13.55 -25.02
N ASP A 3 16.78 -14.54 -24.83
CA ASP A 3 16.96 -15.28 -23.57
C ASP A 3 17.35 -14.35 -22.41
N LYS A 4 18.22 -13.37 -22.65
CA LYS A 4 18.59 -12.39 -21.63
C LYS A 4 17.42 -11.48 -21.27
N PHE A 5 16.64 -11.02 -22.26
CA PHE A 5 15.45 -10.19 -22.02
C PHE A 5 14.39 -10.96 -21.23
N LYS A 6 14.11 -12.19 -21.63
CA LYS A 6 13.20 -13.11 -20.92
C LYS A 6 13.66 -13.37 -19.48
N HIS A 7 14.97 -13.58 -19.26
CA HIS A 7 15.53 -13.80 -17.93
C HIS A 7 15.34 -12.56 -17.02
N ILE A 8 15.54 -11.36 -17.57
CA ILE A 8 15.42 -10.11 -16.81
C ILE A 8 13.96 -9.83 -16.42
N PHE A 9 13.02 -10.00 -17.36
CA PHE A 9 11.61 -9.71 -17.15
C PHE A 9 10.77 -10.96 -16.83
N THR A 10 11.39 -11.97 -16.22
CA THR A 10 10.66 -13.16 -15.75
C THR A 10 9.51 -12.81 -14.81
N GLY A 11 8.45 -13.61 -14.83
CA GLY A 11 7.26 -13.43 -14.00
C GLY A 11 6.35 -14.65 -14.02
N LEU A 12 5.05 -14.47 -13.99
CA LEU A 12 4.07 -15.56 -14.08
C LEU A 12 4.10 -16.19 -15.47
N GLU A 13 4.40 -17.49 -15.54
CA GLU A 13 4.57 -18.18 -16.84
C GLU A 13 3.24 -18.62 -17.46
N ARG A 14 2.20 -18.89 -16.66
CA ARG A 14 0.91 -19.45 -17.12
C ARG A 14 -0.08 -18.41 -17.64
N ALA A 15 0.27 -17.11 -17.60
CA ALA A 15 -0.58 -16.04 -18.07
C ALA A 15 0.24 -14.81 -18.48
N HIS A 16 -0.29 -14.02 -19.41
CA HIS A 16 0.35 -12.79 -19.89
C HIS A 16 -0.65 -11.70 -20.20
N GLY A 17 -0.17 -10.47 -20.26
CA GLY A 17 -0.96 -9.30 -20.61
C GLY A 17 -0.97 -9.07 -22.13
N VAL A 18 -2.13 -8.75 -22.67
CA VAL A 18 -2.32 -8.34 -24.06
C VAL A 18 -2.95 -6.94 -24.08
N THR A 19 -2.38 -6.04 -24.89
CA THR A 19 -2.92 -4.72 -25.12
C THR A 19 -3.23 -4.55 -26.60
N LYS A 20 -4.51 -4.59 -26.98
CA LYS A 20 -4.99 -4.29 -28.32
C LYS A 20 -5.17 -2.79 -28.47
N VAL A 21 -4.51 -2.18 -29.44
CA VAL A 21 -4.73 -0.78 -29.79
C VAL A 21 -5.98 -0.74 -30.68
N GLY A 22 -7.00 0.02 -30.28
CA GLY A 22 -8.19 0.21 -31.11
C GLY A 22 -7.84 0.96 -32.41
N GLU A 23 -8.64 0.77 -33.45
CA GLU A 23 -8.49 1.49 -34.71
C GLU A 23 -8.72 3.00 -34.52
N SER A 24 -7.84 3.82 -35.11
CA SER A 24 -7.94 5.28 -35.05
C SER A 24 -9.16 5.74 -35.83
N ASN A 25 -10.17 6.20 -35.15
CA ASN A 25 -11.23 7.00 -35.80
C ASN A 25 -10.65 8.38 -36.07
N GLY A 26 -10.31 8.69 -37.30
CA GLY A 26 -9.58 9.85 -37.86
C GLY A 26 -9.76 11.27 -37.28
N ASN A 27 -10.32 11.43 -36.08
CA ASN A 27 -10.62 12.70 -35.40
C ASN A 27 -9.67 13.06 -34.24
N GLY A 28 -8.44 12.55 -34.17
CA GLY A 28 -7.45 13.00 -33.20
C GLY A 28 -7.76 12.64 -31.74
N THR A 29 -8.83 11.91 -31.45
CA THR A 29 -9.18 11.44 -30.10
C THR A 29 -8.35 10.23 -29.72
N LYS A 30 -7.90 10.21 -28.47
CA LYS A 30 -7.09 9.14 -27.85
C LYS A 30 -7.73 7.77 -28.10
N VAL A 31 -7.03 6.91 -28.86
CA VAL A 31 -7.48 5.55 -29.12
C VAL A 31 -7.46 4.78 -27.80
N LYS A 32 -8.62 4.39 -27.28
CA LYS A 32 -8.71 3.55 -26.08
C LYS A 32 -8.24 2.14 -26.43
N GLY A 33 -7.02 1.80 -26.03
CA GLY A 33 -6.56 0.41 -26.05
C GLY A 33 -7.33 -0.42 -25.02
N LYS A 34 -7.69 -1.66 -25.38
CA LYS A 34 -8.27 -2.63 -24.45
C LYS A 34 -7.17 -3.55 -23.93
N SER A 35 -6.91 -3.52 -22.63
CA SER A 35 -5.92 -4.37 -21.97
C SER A 35 -6.63 -5.47 -21.20
N PHE A 36 -6.15 -6.70 -21.29
CA PHE A 36 -6.69 -7.86 -20.57
C PHE A 36 -5.61 -8.92 -20.36
N VAL A 37 -5.81 -9.77 -19.35
CA VAL A 37 -4.94 -10.93 -19.11
C VAL A 37 -5.43 -12.10 -19.94
N LYS A 38 -4.50 -12.74 -20.66
CA LYS A 38 -4.70 -13.98 -21.37
C LYS A 38 -4.14 -15.13 -20.53
N ARG A 39 -4.96 -16.11 -20.22
CA ARG A 39 -4.57 -17.29 -19.41
C ARG A 39 -3.98 -18.38 -20.30
N GLU A 40 -2.88 -18.03 -20.91
CA GLU A 40 -2.10 -18.91 -21.77
C GLU A 40 -0.62 -18.72 -21.45
N PRO A 41 0.21 -19.76 -21.56
CA PRO A 41 1.61 -19.68 -21.25
C PRO A 41 2.37 -18.62 -22.04
N VAL A 42 3.36 -18.01 -21.40
CA VAL A 42 4.27 -17.08 -22.07
C VAL A 42 5.28 -17.88 -22.90
N THR A 43 5.11 -17.87 -24.22
CA THR A 43 5.96 -18.64 -25.16
C THR A 43 7.15 -17.82 -25.66
N ASP A 44 8.21 -18.50 -26.11
CA ASP A 44 9.38 -17.83 -26.72
C ASP A 44 8.99 -17.02 -27.97
N LEU A 45 7.96 -17.44 -28.68
CA LEU A 45 7.40 -16.70 -29.81
C LEU A 45 6.86 -15.34 -29.39
N LEU A 46 6.18 -15.23 -28.25
CA LEU A 46 5.66 -13.94 -27.77
C LEU A 46 6.80 -12.98 -27.40
N TRP A 47 7.89 -13.47 -26.83
CA TRP A 47 9.08 -12.65 -26.54
C TRP A 47 9.73 -12.15 -27.84
N GLN A 48 9.85 -13.01 -28.84
CA GLN A 48 10.36 -12.64 -30.15
C GLN A 48 9.48 -11.60 -30.83
N GLN A 49 8.18 -11.83 -30.90
CA GLN A 49 7.19 -10.93 -31.50
C GLN A 49 7.19 -9.56 -30.84
N HIS A 50 7.37 -9.51 -29.51
CA HIS A 50 7.47 -8.25 -28.79
C HIS A 50 8.69 -7.43 -29.23
N LEU A 51 9.88 -8.04 -29.28
CA LEU A 51 11.09 -7.35 -29.68
C LEU A 51 11.10 -6.99 -31.17
N GLU A 52 10.44 -7.77 -32.01
CA GLU A 52 10.23 -7.48 -33.44
C GLU A 52 9.15 -6.42 -33.70
N GLY A 53 8.26 -6.18 -32.71
CA GLY A 53 7.20 -5.17 -32.79
C GLY A 53 5.92 -5.65 -33.48
N THR A 54 5.70 -6.96 -33.58
CA THR A 54 4.51 -7.56 -34.17
C THR A 54 3.38 -7.75 -33.16
N GLU A 55 3.71 -8.16 -31.91
CA GLU A 55 2.75 -8.29 -30.81
C GLU A 55 3.35 -7.80 -29.50
N SER A 56 2.62 -6.93 -28.77
CA SER A 56 3.10 -6.36 -27.51
C SER A 56 2.83 -7.32 -26.35
N LEU A 57 3.88 -7.67 -25.60
CA LEU A 57 3.81 -8.54 -24.43
C LEU A 57 3.71 -7.72 -23.13
N GLY A 58 2.75 -8.09 -22.28
CA GLY A 58 2.69 -7.68 -20.89
C GLY A 58 3.08 -8.84 -19.98
N VAL A 59 3.94 -8.59 -18.98
CA VAL A 59 4.35 -9.61 -18.02
C VAL A 59 3.81 -9.27 -16.63
N ILE A 60 3.37 -10.31 -15.93
CA ILE A 60 2.91 -10.24 -14.56
C ILE A 60 4.13 -10.51 -13.67
N PRO A 61 4.62 -9.54 -12.88
CA PRO A 61 5.90 -9.70 -12.19
C PRO A 61 5.90 -10.75 -11.07
N ILE A 62 4.77 -10.96 -10.39
CA ILE A 62 4.63 -11.97 -9.35
C ILE A 62 4.47 -13.36 -9.98
N ASN A 63 5.25 -14.35 -9.50
CA ASN A 63 5.14 -15.76 -9.90
C ASN A 63 4.23 -16.58 -8.97
N ASP A 64 4.06 -17.86 -9.24
CA ASP A 64 3.21 -18.77 -8.46
C ASP A 64 3.69 -18.96 -7.01
N ASP A 65 4.96 -18.68 -6.70
CA ASP A 65 5.53 -18.73 -5.36
C ASP A 65 5.39 -17.39 -4.61
N ASN A 66 4.64 -16.44 -5.16
CA ASN A 66 4.48 -15.07 -4.64
C ASN A 66 5.80 -14.28 -4.59
N ASN A 67 6.73 -14.61 -5.45
CA ASN A 67 8.03 -13.96 -5.59
C ASN A 67 8.15 -13.21 -6.92
N CYS A 68 9.12 -12.29 -6.99
CA CYS A 68 9.47 -11.58 -8.22
C CYS A 68 10.97 -11.26 -8.27
N LYS A 69 11.50 -10.97 -9.47
CA LYS A 69 12.87 -10.48 -9.70
C LYS A 69 12.92 -9.02 -10.10
N TRP A 70 11.80 -8.41 -10.34
CA TRP A 70 11.69 -7.01 -10.69
C TRP A 70 10.38 -6.42 -10.20
N GLY A 71 10.42 -5.13 -10.03
CA GLY A 71 9.23 -4.33 -9.78
C GLY A 71 9.34 -2.99 -10.48
N CYS A 72 8.24 -2.26 -10.55
CA CYS A 72 8.16 -1.02 -11.29
C CYS A 72 7.27 0.00 -10.58
N ILE A 73 7.69 1.26 -10.54
CA ILE A 73 6.85 2.41 -10.24
C ILE A 73 6.34 2.94 -11.58
N ASP A 74 5.04 2.94 -11.79
CA ASP A 74 4.38 3.42 -13.01
C ASP A 74 3.93 4.87 -12.81
N ILE A 75 4.68 5.80 -13.39
CA ILE A 75 4.44 7.23 -13.30
C ILE A 75 3.68 7.69 -14.54
N ASP A 76 2.36 7.80 -14.41
CA ASP A 76 1.50 8.35 -15.44
C ASP A 76 1.59 9.89 -15.44
N SER A 77 2.10 10.44 -16.54
CA SER A 77 2.09 11.88 -16.79
C SER A 77 1.76 12.12 -18.27
N TYR A 78 0.83 13.02 -18.52
CA TYR A 78 0.30 13.27 -19.87
C TYR A 78 0.79 14.58 -20.48
N ALA A 79 1.50 15.42 -19.74
CA ALA A 79 1.97 16.72 -20.19
C ALA A 79 3.45 16.92 -19.86
N GLY A 80 4.33 16.64 -20.82
CA GLY A 80 5.74 17.06 -20.75
C GLY A 80 6.52 16.55 -19.54
N PHE A 81 6.59 15.22 -19.35
CA PHE A 81 7.32 14.62 -18.22
C PHE A 81 8.84 14.82 -18.37
N ASP A 82 9.49 15.40 -17.36
CA ASP A 82 10.95 15.59 -17.34
C ASP A 82 11.66 14.33 -16.76
N HIS A 83 12.04 13.43 -17.68
CA HIS A 83 12.79 12.22 -17.34
C HIS A 83 14.18 12.55 -16.77
N LEU A 84 14.83 13.63 -17.23
CA LEU A 84 16.17 13.98 -16.78
C LEU A 84 16.15 14.47 -15.33
N GLU A 85 15.13 15.23 -14.94
CA GLU A 85 14.95 15.64 -13.53
C GLU A 85 14.78 14.43 -12.62
N LEU A 86 13.91 13.46 -13.02
CA LEU A 86 13.75 12.23 -12.28
C LEU A 86 15.05 11.43 -12.16
N ILE A 87 15.83 11.29 -13.25
CA ILE A 87 17.11 10.58 -13.26
C ILE A 87 18.11 11.27 -12.33
N LYS A 88 18.21 12.61 -12.37
CA LYS A 88 19.07 13.38 -11.47
C LYS A 88 18.71 13.14 -10.01
N LYS A 89 17.42 13.05 -9.68
CA LYS A 89 16.93 12.79 -8.34
C LYS A 89 17.27 11.36 -7.88
N ILE A 90 17.09 10.36 -8.76
CA ILE A 90 17.47 8.97 -8.51
C ILE A 90 18.98 8.86 -8.24
N ASN A 91 19.82 9.51 -9.07
CA ASN A 91 21.27 9.50 -8.93
C ASN A 91 21.72 10.21 -7.65
N LYS A 92 21.11 11.36 -7.31
CA LYS A 92 21.39 12.09 -6.06
C LYS A 92 21.12 11.25 -4.82
N LEU A 93 20.10 10.41 -4.86
CA LEU A 93 19.73 9.51 -3.77
C LEU A 93 20.45 8.14 -3.85
N ASN A 94 21.34 7.98 -4.81
CA ASN A 94 22.09 6.76 -5.07
C ASN A 94 21.20 5.50 -5.16
N LEU A 95 20.01 5.63 -5.77
CA LEU A 95 19.06 4.54 -5.91
C LEU A 95 19.38 3.69 -7.14
N PRO A 96 19.36 2.35 -7.04
CA PRO A 96 19.72 1.44 -8.13
C PRO A 96 18.54 1.20 -9.10
N LEU A 97 17.98 2.28 -9.63
CA LEU A 97 16.81 2.25 -10.48
C LEU A 97 17.17 2.52 -11.94
N ILE A 98 16.38 1.95 -12.86
CA ILE A 98 16.47 2.24 -14.29
C ILE A 98 15.16 2.88 -14.74
N VAL A 99 15.27 4.06 -15.34
CA VAL A 99 14.12 4.82 -15.87
C VAL A 99 13.89 4.47 -17.33
N PHE A 100 12.66 4.12 -17.66
CA PHE A 100 12.20 3.92 -19.03
C PHE A 100 11.13 4.92 -19.38
N ARG A 101 11.08 5.30 -20.63
CA ARG A 101 9.95 6.04 -21.17
C ARG A 101 8.75 5.11 -21.32
N SER A 102 7.61 5.47 -20.73
CA SER A 102 6.37 4.72 -20.91
C SER A 102 5.72 5.00 -22.27
N LYS A 103 4.74 4.18 -22.67
CA LYS A 103 4.00 4.36 -23.93
C LYS A 103 3.30 5.72 -24.01
N SER A 104 2.77 6.22 -22.89
CA SER A 104 2.05 7.50 -22.81
C SER A 104 2.96 8.72 -22.68
N GLY A 105 4.28 8.52 -22.54
CA GLY A 105 5.26 9.59 -22.36
C GLY A 105 5.65 9.86 -20.92
N GLY A 106 5.03 9.22 -19.94
CA GLY A 106 5.46 9.17 -18.54
C GLY A 106 6.67 8.26 -18.36
N ALA A 107 6.88 7.73 -17.14
CA ALA A 107 8.02 6.90 -16.83
C ALA A 107 7.63 5.58 -16.16
N HIS A 108 8.29 4.49 -16.55
CA HIS A 108 8.38 3.26 -15.80
C HIS A 108 9.73 3.21 -15.10
N VAL A 109 9.75 3.16 -13.79
CA VAL A 109 10.98 3.14 -12.99
C VAL A 109 11.17 1.76 -12.39
N PHE A 110 12.11 1.00 -12.95
CA PHE A 110 12.32 -0.40 -12.59
C PHE A 110 13.40 -0.56 -11.54
N LEU A 111 13.14 -1.49 -10.63
CA LEU A 111 14.09 -2.09 -9.70
C LEU A 111 14.24 -3.57 -10.07
N PHE A 112 15.50 -4.04 -10.17
CA PHE A 112 15.83 -5.42 -10.51
C PHE A 112 16.64 -6.09 -9.41
N THR A 113 16.35 -7.39 -9.17
CA THR A 113 17.11 -8.22 -8.25
C THR A 113 17.64 -9.48 -8.95
N GLU A 114 18.81 -9.96 -8.51
CA GLU A 114 19.37 -11.24 -9.00
C GLU A 114 18.59 -12.41 -8.43
N GLU A 115 18.29 -12.36 -7.14
CA GLU A 115 17.53 -13.38 -6.42
C GLU A 115 16.03 -13.07 -6.48
N TYR A 116 15.22 -14.09 -6.34
CA TYR A 116 13.80 -13.91 -6.11
C TYR A 116 13.57 -13.32 -4.73
N VAL A 117 12.76 -12.27 -4.67
CA VAL A 117 12.30 -11.65 -3.42
C VAL A 117 10.79 -11.75 -3.34
N SER A 118 10.22 -11.72 -2.14
CA SER A 118 8.76 -11.71 -2.01
C SER A 118 8.16 -10.50 -2.70
N ALA A 119 7.03 -10.69 -3.39
CA ALA A 119 6.30 -9.59 -4.04
C ALA A 119 5.96 -8.48 -3.04
N ARG A 120 5.71 -8.83 -1.77
CA ARG A 120 5.51 -7.88 -0.67
C ARG A 120 6.74 -7.03 -0.40
N SER A 121 7.92 -7.64 -0.24
CA SER A 121 9.17 -6.91 0.01
C SER A 121 9.51 -5.95 -1.13
N MET A 122 9.30 -6.39 -2.38
CA MET A 122 9.50 -5.54 -3.57
C MET A 122 8.51 -4.36 -3.57
N GLN A 123 7.23 -4.61 -3.32
CA GLN A 123 6.20 -3.57 -3.26
C GLN A 123 6.46 -2.57 -2.14
N ASP A 124 6.84 -3.04 -0.94
CA ASP A 124 7.15 -2.18 0.20
C ASP A 124 8.37 -1.30 -0.09
N LYS A 125 9.44 -1.87 -0.69
CA LYS A 125 10.63 -1.10 -1.08
C LYS A 125 10.33 -0.05 -2.14
N LEU A 126 9.59 -0.40 -3.17
CA LEU A 126 9.18 0.56 -4.20
C LEU A 126 8.23 1.64 -3.66
N THR A 127 7.39 1.30 -2.68
CA THR A 127 6.52 2.28 -2.01
C THR A 127 7.34 3.28 -1.18
N GLU A 128 8.38 2.83 -0.51
CA GLU A 128 9.34 3.70 0.17
C GLU A 128 10.05 4.63 -0.84
N ILE A 129 10.58 4.07 -1.92
CA ILE A 129 11.30 4.80 -2.95
C ILE A 129 10.42 5.84 -3.65
N LYS A 130 9.21 5.48 -4.10
CA LYS A 130 8.33 6.43 -4.79
C LYS A 130 7.95 7.62 -3.92
N ALA A 131 7.85 7.43 -2.60
CA ALA A 131 7.54 8.49 -1.66
C ALA A 131 8.70 9.52 -1.58
N VAL A 132 9.95 9.07 -1.47
CA VAL A 132 11.11 9.99 -1.43
C VAL A 132 11.37 10.65 -2.78
N LEU A 133 11.00 10.00 -3.89
CA LEU A 133 11.04 10.58 -5.22
C LEU A 133 9.92 11.62 -5.47
N GLY A 134 8.89 11.70 -4.60
CA GLY A 134 7.76 12.60 -4.77
C GLY A 134 6.64 12.07 -5.64
N TYR A 135 6.62 10.76 -5.89
CA TYR A 135 5.61 10.07 -6.72
C TYR A 135 4.74 9.11 -5.90
N GLY A 136 4.48 9.43 -4.63
CA GLY A 136 3.72 8.59 -3.70
C GLY A 136 2.35 8.12 -4.21
N GLY A 137 1.70 8.89 -5.09
CA GLY A 137 0.43 8.54 -5.74
C GLY A 137 0.54 7.54 -6.90
N SER A 138 1.75 7.24 -7.39
CA SER A 138 1.98 6.35 -8.54
C SER A 138 1.70 4.90 -8.20
N GLU A 139 1.29 4.12 -9.21
CA GLU A 139 1.10 2.69 -9.06
C GLU A 139 2.44 1.95 -8.91
N VAL A 140 2.41 0.82 -8.21
CA VAL A 140 3.58 -0.06 -8.02
C VAL A 140 3.24 -1.45 -8.52
N PHE A 141 4.15 -2.06 -9.25
CA PHE A 141 4.10 -3.45 -9.67
C PHE A 141 5.23 -4.24 -8.98
N PRO A 142 4.97 -5.46 -8.49
CA PRO A 142 3.69 -6.16 -8.50
C PRO A 142 2.61 -5.42 -7.71
N LYS A 143 1.35 -5.38 -8.24
CA LYS A 143 0.20 -4.83 -7.50
C LYS A 143 -0.28 -5.79 -6.41
N GLN A 144 -0.23 -7.08 -6.69
CA GLN A 144 -0.53 -8.14 -5.74
C GLN A 144 0.73 -8.56 -5.02
N THR A 145 0.61 -8.82 -3.73
CA THR A 145 1.67 -9.39 -2.90
C THR A 145 1.51 -10.89 -2.70
N GLU A 146 0.36 -11.44 -3.10
CA GLU A 146 0.00 -12.84 -3.00
C GLU A 146 -1.03 -13.19 -4.08
N LEU A 147 -0.87 -14.33 -4.73
CA LEU A 147 -1.87 -14.97 -5.59
C LEU A 147 -2.66 -15.96 -4.74
N LYS A 148 -3.99 -15.78 -4.68
CA LYS A 148 -4.86 -16.53 -3.77
C LYS A 148 -5.26 -17.90 -4.28
N SER A 149 -5.12 -18.15 -5.58
CA SER A 149 -5.49 -19.40 -6.24
C SER A 149 -4.80 -19.55 -7.58
N GLN A 150 -4.89 -20.72 -8.18
CA GLN A 150 -4.39 -20.97 -9.56
C GLN A 150 -5.14 -20.11 -10.61
N ASP A 151 -6.35 -19.65 -10.31
CA ASP A 151 -7.12 -18.76 -11.18
C ASP A 151 -6.75 -17.28 -11.00
N ASP A 152 -6.07 -16.92 -9.93
CA ASP A 152 -5.59 -15.56 -9.70
C ASP A 152 -4.29 -15.33 -10.46
N THR A 153 -4.26 -14.37 -11.36
CA THR A 153 -3.10 -14.07 -12.20
C THR A 153 -2.39 -12.78 -11.81
N GLY A 154 -3.01 -11.92 -11.04
CA GLY A 154 -2.48 -10.58 -10.76
C GLY A 154 -2.52 -9.63 -11.96
N ASN A 155 -1.88 -8.47 -11.82
CA ASN A 155 -1.81 -7.44 -12.84
C ASN A 155 -0.49 -7.47 -13.60
N PHE A 156 -0.56 -7.26 -14.92
CA PHE A 156 0.60 -7.18 -15.78
C PHE A 156 1.07 -5.74 -16.02
N LEU A 157 2.32 -5.60 -16.40
CA LEU A 157 2.90 -4.38 -16.94
C LEU A 157 3.33 -4.62 -18.39
N ASN A 158 3.04 -3.69 -19.29
CA ASN A 158 3.53 -3.76 -20.66
C ASN A 158 5.04 -3.56 -20.68
N LEU A 159 5.76 -4.49 -21.29
CA LEU A 159 7.23 -4.46 -21.33
C LEU A 159 7.78 -3.29 -22.18
N PRO A 160 8.98 -2.81 -21.84
CA PRO A 160 9.74 -1.88 -22.68
C PRO A 160 10.28 -2.59 -23.92
N TYR A 161 10.91 -1.83 -24.82
CA TYR A 161 11.53 -2.29 -26.05
C TYR A 161 10.61 -3.03 -27.05
N PHE A 162 9.30 -2.75 -27.01
CA PHE A 162 8.43 -3.16 -28.12
C PHE A 162 8.95 -2.58 -29.42
N ASN A 163 9.22 -3.40 -30.42
CA ASN A 163 9.98 -3.06 -31.63
C ASN A 163 11.34 -2.46 -31.28
N CYS A 164 12.27 -3.28 -30.80
CA CYS A 164 13.51 -2.84 -30.17
C CYS A 164 14.39 -1.93 -31.04
N THR A 165 14.25 -1.96 -32.37
CA THR A 165 15.00 -1.09 -33.30
C THR A 165 14.37 0.28 -33.50
N LYS A 166 13.06 0.43 -33.23
CA LYS A 166 12.28 1.67 -33.43
C LYS A 166 11.44 2.05 -32.21
N THR A 167 11.77 1.50 -31.04
CA THR A 167 10.98 1.66 -29.83
C THR A 167 10.89 3.09 -29.36
N THR A 168 9.74 3.46 -28.83
CA THR A 168 9.56 4.68 -28.03
C THR A 168 9.58 4.40 -26.53
N ARG A 169 9.73 3.11 -26.13
CA ARG A 169 9.74 2.63 -24.74
C ARG A 169 11.15 2.14 -24.36
N TYR A 170 12.10 3.03 -24.46
CA TYR A 170 13.51 2.77 -24.20
C TYR A 170 13.92 3.15 -22.78
N ALA A 171 15.03 2.58 -22.30
CA ALA A 171 15.68 2.99 -21.07
C ALA A 171 16.52 4.26 -21.30
N PHE A 172 16.72 5.01 -20.22
CA PHE A 172 17.62 6.16 -20.20
C PHE A 172 18.91 5.79 -19.42
N ASN A 173 20.05 6.32 -19.89
CA ASN A 173 21.28 6.32 -19.09
C ASN A 173 21.24 7.42 -18.02
N ASP A 174 22.31 7.50 -17.21
CA ASP A 174 22.42 8.49 -16.12
C ASP A 174 22.50 9.96 -16.60
N LYS A 175 22.70 10.18 -17.91
CA LYS A 175 22.67 11.51 -18.55
C LYS A 175 21.31 11.87 -19.14
N GLY A 176 20.34 10.96 -19.08
CA GLY A 176 19.01 11.14 -19.67
C GLY A 176 18.96 10.85 -21.18
N GLU A 177 19.96 10.17 -21.74
CA GLU A 177 19.99 9.78 -23.13
C GLU A 177 19.35 8.40 -23.32
N ALA A 178 18.56 8.23 -24.39
CA ALA A 178 17.96 6.96 -24.77
C ALA A 178 19.04 5.93 -25.12
N VAL A 179 18.88 4.70 -24.59
CA VAL A 179 19.82 3.60 -24.89
C VAL A 179 19.14 2.50 -25.68
N THR A 180 19.94 1.80 -26.49
CA THR A 180 19.53 0.59 -27.21
C THR A 180 19.25 -0.56 -26.22
N LEU A 181 18.72 -1.67 -26.73
CA LEU A 181 18.51 -2.87 -25.91
C LEU A 181 19.82 -3.40 -25.31
N ASP A 182 20.94 -3.38 -26.05
CA ASP A 182 22.25 -3.77 -25.53
C ASP A 182 22.75 -2.79 -24.47
N GLY A 183 22.52 -1.48 -24.65
CA GLY A 183 22.79 -0.46 -23.64
C GLY A 183 21.99 -0.68 -22.34
N PHE A 184 20.73 -1.10 -22.46
CA PHE A 184 19.93 -1.50 -21.29
C PHE A 184 20.53 -2.71 -20.58
N TYR A 185 21.02 -3.70 -21.29
CA TYR A 185 21.67 -4.85 -20.65
C TYR A 185 22.89 -4.46 -19.82
N LEU A 186 23.65 -3.48 -20.27
CA LEU A 186 24.76 -2.92 -19.49
C LEU A 186 24.27 -2.17 -18.25
N LEU A 187 23.21 -1.37 -18.38
CA LEU A 187 22.59 -0.71 -17.24
C LEU A 187 22.06 -1.72 -16.21
N TYR A 188 21.41 -2.77 -16.67
CA TYR A 188 20.90 -3.84 -15.82
C TYR A 188 22.03 -4.49 -15.00
N GLU A 189 23.13 -4.89 -15.64
CA GLU A 189 24.27 -5.51 -14.94
C GLU A 189 24.86 -4.58 -13.86
N ASN A 190 24.87 -3.29 -14.11
CA ASN A 190 25.42 -2.29 -13.18
C ASN A 190 24.45 -1.91 -12.03
N LYS A 191 23.14 -1.98 -12.27
CA LYS A 191 22.13 -1.49 -11.33
C LYS A 191 21.40 -2.60 -10.57
N LYS A 192 21.39 -3.86 -11.09
CA LYS A 192 20.72 -4.97 -10.40
C LYS A 192 21.28 -5.17 -8.99
N GLN A 193 20.43 -5.51 -8.06
CA GLN A 193 20.77 -5.73 -6.66
C GLN A 193 20.67 -7.21 -6.32
N LYS A 194 21.39 -7.70 -5.34
CA LYS A 194 21.23 -9.07 -4.88
C LYS A 194 19.82 -9.29 -4.31
N SER A 195 19.37 -8.38 -3.46
CA SER A 195 18.05 -8.37 -2.83
C SER A 195 17.60 -6.91 -2.58
N VAL A 196 16.31 -6.70 -2.34
CA VAL A 196 15.75 -5.39 -1.95
C VAL A 196 16.24 -4.91 -0.58
N ASP A 197 16.67 -5.83 0.29
CA ASP A 197 17.17 -5.51 1.63
C ASP A 197 18.50 -4.75 1.61
N ASN A 198 19.26 -4.88 0.52
CA ASN A 198 20.53 -4.18 0.32
C ASN A 198 20.35 -2.70 -0.07
N ILE A 199 19.11 -2.26 -0.32
CA ILE A 199 18.81 -0.91 -0.76
C ILE A 199 18.49 -0.04 0.45
N SER A 200 19.37 0.90 0.76
CA SER A 200 19.12 1.94 1.76
C SER A 200 18.45 3.14 1.10
N VAL A 201 17.33 3.56 1.65
CA VAL A 201 16.67 4.79 1.25
C VAL A 201 16.91 5.80 2.36
N GLU A 202 17.90 6.66 2.15
CA GLU A 202 18.23 7.69 3.12
C GLU A 202 17.11 8.73 3.21
N ARG A 203 16.59 8.91 4.42
CA ARG A 203 15.69 10.01 4.76
C ARG A 203 16.45 10.95 5.68
N PRO A 204 16.50 12.26 5.38
CA PRO A 204 17.08 13.22 6.30
C PRO A 204 16.38 13.12 7.66
N GLN A 205 17.15 13.07 8.75
CA GLN A 205 16.57 13.14 10.09
C GLN A 205 16.05 14.56 10.32
N THR A 206 14.78 14.65 10.71
CA THR A 206 14.11 15.92 10.99
C THR A 206 13.41 15.85 12.36
N GLU A 207 13.00 17.00 12.87
CA GLU A 207 12.13 17.07 14.06
C GLU A 207 10.75 16.42 13.85
N PHE A 208 10.42 16.02 12.60
CA PHE A 208 9.17 15.40 12.19
C PHE A 208 9.25 13.88 12.01
N SER A 209 10.27 13.23 12.58
CA SER A 209 10.47 11.77 12.45
C SER A 209 9.32 10.93 13.03
N ASP A 210 8.50 11.48 13.92
CA ASP A 210 7.30 10.88 14.50
C ASP A 210 5.99 11.30 13.78
N ALA A 211 6.07 12.28 12.87
CA ALA A 211 4.94 12.75 12.05
C ALA A 211 4.63 11.79 10.89
N PRO A 212 3.46 11.95 10.23
CA PRO A 212 3.26 11.31 8.92
C PRO A 212 4.43 11.61 7.97
N PRO A 213 4.97 10.60 7.24
CA PRO A 213 6.12 10.79 6.36
C PRO A 213 5.92 11.87 5.29
N CYS A 214 4.67 12.10 4.87
CA CYS A 214 4.34 13.16 3.93
C CYS A 214 4.62 14.56 4.52
N ILE A 215 4.32 14.81 5.78
CA ILE A 215 4.63 16.08 6.47
C ILE A 215 6.14 16.29 6.52
N GLU A 216 6.90 15.25 6.92
CA GLU A 216 8.37 15.30 6.95
C GLU A 216 8.96 15.60 5.57
N THR A 217 8.54 14.86 4.54
CA THR A 217 9.05 15.04 3.17
C THR A 217 8.74 16.45 2.61
N LEU A 218 7.53 16.95 2.86
CA LEU A 218 7.13 18.28 2.41
C LEU A 218 7.85 19.39 3.16
N SER A 219 8.17 19.21 4.46
CA SER A 219 8.96 20.20 5.20
C SER A 219 10.38 20.38 4.64
N ILE A 220 10.97 19.31 4.14
CA ILE A 220 12.34 19.33 3.54
C ILE A 220 12.34 19.96 2.16
N ASN A 221 11.37 19.58 1.31
CA ASN A 221 11.36 19.93 -0.11
C ASN A 221 10.78 21.31 -0.42
N LYS A 222 10.28 22.03 0.60
CA LYS A 222 9.46 23.24 0.45
C LYS A 222 8.16 22.98 -0.32
N ILE A 223 7.14 23.69 0.03
CA ILE A 223 5.78 23.51 -0.51
C ILE A 223 5.48 24.68 -1.44
N GLY A 224 5.30 24.37 -2.72
CA GLY A 224 4.98 25.33 -3.76
C GLY A 224 3.52 25.77 -3.77
N GLU A 225 3.21 26.70 -4.65
CA GLU A 225 1.85 27.20 -4.87
C GLU A 225 0.89 26.07 -5.25
N GLY A 226 -0.37 26.17 -4.82
CA GLY A 226 -1.42 25.16 -5.03
C GLY A 226 -1.47 24.05 -3.97
N GLY A 227 -0.36 23.78 -3.25
CA GLY A 227 -0.31 22.75 -2.19
C GLY A 227 -0.32 23.28 -0.75
N ARG A 228 -0.03 24.56 -0.57
CA ARG A 228 0.26 25.18 0.76
C ARG A 228 -0.87 25.06 1.76
N ASN A 229 -2.10 25.38 1.36
CA ASN A 229 -3.25 25.37 2.25
C ASN A 229 -3.52 23.95 2.80
N ASN A 230 -3.57 22.95 1.92
CA ASN A 230 -3.77 21.56 2.33
C ASN A 230 -2.63 21.05 3.21
N ALA A 231 -1.37 21.34 2.84
CA ALA A 231 -0.22 20.93 3.65
C ALA A 231 -0.26 21.54 5.06
N LEU A 232 -0.59 22.84 5.17
CA LEU A 232 -0.70 23.51 6.46
C LEU A 232 -1.87 22.96 7.28
N PHE A 233 -3.00 22.64 6.64
CA PHE A 233 -4.13 21.98 7.29
C PHE A 233 -3.73 20.62 7.88
N HIS A 234 -3.04 19.77 7.11
CA HIS A 234 -2.57 18.47 7.59
C HIS A 234 -1.50 18.58 8.68
N TYR A 235 -0.61 19.58 8.56
CA TYR A 235 0.32 19.89 9.64
C TYR A 235 -0.42 20.27 10.91
N GLY A 236 -1.52 21.02 10.82
CA GLY A 236 -2.38 21.37 11.96
C GLY A 236 -2.94 20.15 12.69
N VAL A 237 -3.33 19.09 11.95
CA VAL A 237 -3.76 17.81 12.56
C VAL A 237 -2.63 17.21 13.40
N TYR A 238 -1.42 17.16 12.85
CA TYR A 238 -0.25 16.65 13.57
C TYR A 238 0.14 17.52 14.77
N ALA A 239 0.18 18.84 14.58
CA ALA A 239 0.61 19.78 15.62
C ALA A 239 -0.34 19.74 16.84
N LYS A 240 -1.66 19.64 16.62
CA LYS A 240 -2.64 19.49 17.71
C LYS A 240 -2.43 18.21 18.53
N GLN A 241 -2.08 17.12 17.87
CA GLN A 241 -1.83 15.85 18.55
C GLN A 241 -0.52 15.87 19.34
N LYS A 242 0.53 16.48 18.80
CA LYS A 242 1.86 16.49 19.41
C LYS A 242 2.04 17.59 20.44
N TRP A 243 1.52 18.81 20.18
CA TRP A 243 1.67 20.01 21.01
C TRP A 243 0.32 20.70 21.24
N PRO A 244 -0.60 20.10 22.02
CA PRO A 244 -1.97 20.64 22.19
C PRO A 244 -2.03 22.09 22.64
N ALA A 245 -1.08 22.54 23.49
CA ALA A 245 -1.03 23.91 24.00
C ALA A 245 -0.37 24.92 23.03
N GLU A 246 0.52 24.42 22.14
CA GLU A 246 1.38 25.28 21.30
C GLU A 246 1.09 25.13 19.79
N TRP A 247 0.12 24.32 19.40
CA TRP A 247 -0.10 23.95 18.00
C TRP A 247 -0.28 25.17 17.07
N LYS A 248 -0.87 26.26 17.54
CA LYS A 248 -1.08 27.48 16.74
C LYS A 248 0.26 28.15 16.39
N SER A 249 1.15 28.30 17.38
CA SER A 249 2.50 28.84 17.14
C SER A 249 3.34 27.93 16.25
N LYS A 250 3.24 26.61 16.42
CA LYS A 250 3.89 25.63 15.57
C LYS A 250 3.38 25.67 14.13
N LEU A 251 2.07 25.90 13.93
CA LEU A 251 1.47 26.06 12.62
C LEU A 251 1.99 27.28 11.88
N ILE A 252 2.09 28.43 12.56
CA ILE A 252 2.66 29.67 12.02
C ILE A 252 4.12 29.47 11.65
N LEU A 253 4.91 28.81 12.51
CA LEU A 253 6.30 28.50 12.25
C LEU A 253 6.47 27.60 11.00
N PHE A 254 5.66 26.54 10.88
CA PHE A 254 5.69 25.65 9.72
C PHE A 254 5.34 26.40 8.43
N ASN A 255 4.35 27.29 8.46
CA ASN A 255 4.03 28.17 7.33
C ASN A 255 5.24 29.00 6.90
N ALA A 256 5.94 29.59 7.83
CA ALA A 256 7.10 30.45 7.55
C ALA A 256 8.32 29.65 7.04
N THR A 257 8.53 28.44 7.53
CA THR A 257 9.76 27.67 7.28
C THR A 257 9.64 26.63 6.16
N SER A 258 8.45 26.08 5.91
CA SER A 258 8.24 24.96 5.01
C SER A 258 7.58 25.33 3.68
N MET A 259 7.10 26.55 3.52
CA MET A 259 6.53 27.03 2.25
C MET A 259 7.60 27.75 1.41
N GLU A 260 7.50 27.66 0.07
CA GLU A 260 8.30 28.51 -0.83
C GLU A 260 7.91 29.99 -0.65
N GLN A 261 6.61 30.24 -0.61
CA GLN A 261 5.99 31.51 -0.26
C GLN A 261 4.98 31.24 0.82
N PRO A 262 5.16 31.74 2.06
CA PRO A 262 4.20 31.54 3.13
C PRO A 262 2.79 32.03 2.77
N LEU A 263 1.77 31.34 3.29
CA LEU A 263 0.40 31.82 3.27
C LEU A 263 0.28 33.11 4.10
N SER A 264 -0.62 33.99 3.71
CA SER A 264 -0.94 35.20 4.45
C SER A 264 -1.55 34.89 5.82
N ASP A 265 -1.47 35.84 6.76
CA ASP A 265 -2.05 35.69 8.10
C ASP A 265 -3.55 35.39 8.07
N SER A 266 -4.28 35.96 7.10
CA SER A 266 -5.71 35.70 6.91
C SER A 266 -5.99 34.25 6.48
N GLU A 267 -5.19 33.66 5.58
CA GLU A 267 -5.32 32.28 5.16
C GLU A 267 -4.95 31.32 6.30
N VAL A 268 -3.88 31.60 7.05
CA VAL A 268 -3.50 30.85 8.25
C VAL A 268 -4.62 30.88 9.30
N GLN A 269 -5.23 32.06 9.53
CA GLN A 269 -6.33 32.18 10.49
C GLN A 269 -7.57 31.37 10.11
N ILE A 270 -7.87 31.21 8.81
CA ILE A 270 -8.94 30.34 8.33
C ILE A 270 -8.68 28.90 8.78
N ILE A 271 -7.45 28.41 8.60
CA ILE A 271 -7.06 27.05 8.99
C ILE A 271 -7.13 26.88 10.51
N VAL A 272 -6.63 27.86 11.28
CA VAL A 272 -6.74 27.87 12.74
C VAL A 272 -8.21 27.75 13.17
N ASN A 273 -9.10 28.56 12.60
CA ASN A 273 -10.51 28.54 12.92
C ASN A 273 -11.20 27.21 12.58
N GLN A 274 -10.74 26.53 11.51
CA GLN A 274 -11.24 25.19 11.17
C GLN A 274 -10.84 24.15 12.22
N HIS A 275 -9.59 24.18 12.68
CA HIS A 275 -9.08 23.29 13.70
C HIS A 275 -9.62 23.59 15.10
N ASP A 276 -10.00 24.83 15.42
CA ASP A 276 -10.65 25.19 16.69
C ASP A 276 -12.08 24.64 16.77
N LYS A 277 -12.78 24.49 15.62
CA LYS A 277 -14.20 24.07 15.60
C LYS A 277 -14.39 22.59 15.88
N LYS A 278 -13.47 21.73 15.45
CA LYS A 278 -13.54 20.27 15.65
C LYS A 278 -12.19 19.60 15.47
N GLU A 279 -12.11 18.35 15.94
CA GLU A 279 -10.98 17.47 15.64
C GLU A 279 -11.06 16.95 14.19
N TRP A 280 -9.92 16.98 13.52
CA TRP A 280 -9.80 16.53 12.13
C TRP A 280 -8.85 15.34 12.03
N GLY A 281 -9.14 14.42 11.10
CA GLY A 281 -8.22 13.39 10.66
C GLY A 281 -7.45 13.80 9.40
N TYR A 282 -6.43 13.03 9.05
CA TYR A 282 -5.69 13.21 7.80
C TYR A 282 -6.53 12.85 6.58
N LYS A 283 -6.53 13.70 5.57
CA LYS A 283 -7.13 13.46 4.25
C LYS A 283 -6.04 13.03 3.27
N CYS A 284 -5.63 11.77 3.35
CA CYS A 284 -4.45 11.25 2.68
C CYS A 284 -4.49 11.31 1.13
N ASN A 285 -5.69 11.50 0.54
CA ASN A 285 -5.86 11.62 -0.92
C ASN A 285 -5.67 13.05 -1.44
N ASP A 286 -5.57 14.04 -0.56
CA ASP A 286 -5.40 15.44 -0.96
C ASP A 286 -3.96 15.71 -1.43
N GLN A 287 -3.82 16.53 -2.48
CA GLN A 287 -2.51 17.07 -2.87
C GLN A 287 -2.10 18.16 -1.85
N PRO A 288 -0.80 18.27 -1.54
CA PRO A 288 0.34 17.49 -2.05
C PRO A 288 0.63 16.21 -1.24
N MET A 289 -0.16 15.88 -0.24
CA MET A 289 0.08 14.77 0.70
C MET A 289 0.19 13.41 -0.01
N CYS A 290 -0.73 13.14 -0.95
CA CYS A 290 -0.75 11.86 -1.67
C CYS A 290 0.49 11.64 -2.55
N SER A 291 1.08 12.71 -3.10
CA SER A 291 2.27 12.62 -3.97
C SER A 291 3.53 12.15 -3.23
N VAL A 292 3.60 12.33 -1.92
CA VAL A 292 4.75 11.93 -1.09
C VAL A 292 4.34 10.93 0.00
N CYS A 293 3.21 10.25 -0.19
CA CYS A 293 2.66 9.33 0.78
C CYS A 293 3.46 8.02 0.85
N ASP A 294 3.93 7.70 2.04
CA ASP A 294 4.45 6.38 2.41
C ASP A 294 3.53 5.80 3.49
N LYS A 295 2.53 5.04 3.06
CA LYS A 295 1.49 4.50 3.94
C LYS A 295 2.06 3.48 4.92
N THR A 296 3.02 2.67 4.48
CA THR A 296 3.66 1.62 5.29
C THR A 296 4.43 2.22 6.47
N LEU A 297 5.25 3.24 6.20
CA LEU A 297 5.97 3.95 7.25
C LEU A 297 5.02 4.77 8.14
N CYS A 298 3.99 5.40 7.54
CA CYS A 298 3.03 6.22 8.27
C CYS A 298 2.29 5.43 9.35
N ARG A 299 1.95 4.16 9.08
CA ARG A 299 1.33 3.26 10.06
C ARG A 299 2.22 2.93 11.26
N LYS A 300 3.54 2.99 11.09
CA LYS A 300 4.51 2.72 12.16
C LYS A 300 4.84 3.95 13.00
N ARG A 301 4.49 5.15 12.52
CA ARG A 301 4.81 6.40 13.20
C ARG A 301 3.78 6.76 14.26
N LYS A 302 4.25 7.36 15.35
CA LYS A 302 3.41 7.72 16.52
C LYS A 302 2.21 8.59 16.17
N PHE A 303 2.39 9.58 15.30
CA PHE A 303 1.34 10.51 14.87
C PHE A 303 0.91 10.29 13.42
N GLY A 304 1.23 9.11 12.86
CA GLY A 304 0.75 8.70 11.55
C GLY A 304 -0.71 8.28 11.57
N ILE A 305 -1.16 7.65 10.48
CA ILE A 305 -2.54 7.11 10.38
C ILE A 305 -2.79 5.91 11.32
N GLY A 306 -1.78 5.50 12.08
CA GLY A 306 -1.83 4.32 12.94
C GLY A 306 -1.70 3.01 12.16
N GLN A 307 -1.46 1.93 12.88
CA GLN A 307 -1.70 0.60 12.32
C GLN A 307 -3.20 0.49 12.06
N GLU A 308 -3.60 -0.05 10.91
CA GLU A 308 -4.93 -0.66 10.85
C GLU A 308 -4.92 -1.67 11.99
N ILE A 309 -5.71 -1.42 13.04
CA ILE A 309 -5.95 -2.44 14.02
C ILE A 309 -6.64 -3.53 13.23
N LEU A 310 -5.89 -4.60 12.94
CA LEU A 310 -6.46 -5.77 12.26
C LEU A 310 -7.62 -6.23 13.12
N PHE A 311 -8.72 -6.60 12.49
CA PHE A 311 -9.80 -7.21 13.22
C PHE A 311 -9.25 -8.52 13.83
N PRO A 312 -9.47 -8.77 15.12
CA PRO A 312 -8.88 -9.94 15.77
C PRO A 312 -9.38 -11.24 15.15
N GLY A 313 -8.54 -12.28 15.17
CA GLY A 313 -8.94 -13.63 14.82
C GLY A 313 -9.98 -14.13 15.82
N LEU A 314 -11.17 -14.52 15.32
CA LEU A 314 -12.24 -15.08 16.11
C LEU A 314 -12.32 -16.58 15.84
N THR A 315 -12.12 -17.41 16.87
CA THR A 315 -12.14 -18.88 16.78
C THR A 315 -12.85 -19.52 17.97
N ASP A 316 -13.14 -20.79 17.86
CA ASP A 316 -13.56 -21.68 18.96
C ASP A 316 -14.74 -21.14 19.77
N LEU A 317 -15.83 -20.82 19.08
CA LEU A 317 -17.09 -20.45 19.75
C LEU A 317 -17.67 -21.67 20.45
N GLN A 318 -17.80 -21.56 21.77
CA GLN A 318 -18.48 -22.56 22.61
C GLN A 318 -19.79 -21.99 23.11
N VAL A 319 -20.83 -22.83 23.06
CA VAL A 319 -22.18 -22.53 23.57
C VAL A 319 -22.40 -23.42 24.76
N ILE A 320 -22.68 -22.84 25.91
CA ILE A 320 -23.14 -23.61 27.08
C ILE A 320 -24.66 -23.64 27.00
N ASP A 321 -25.19 -24.83 26.74
CA ASP A 321 -26.64 -25.07 26.49
C ASP A 321 -27.40 -25.12 27.81
N LEU A 322 -27.99 -23.99 28.16
CA LEU A 322 -28.85 -23.79 29.31
C LEU A 322 -30.17 -23.15 28.84
N GLU A 323 -31.14 -23.00 29.73
CA GLU A 323 -32.37 -22.25 29.45
C GLU A 323 -32.06 -20.85 28.91
N ASP A 324 -31.02 -20.18 29.48
CA ASP A 324 -30.42 -18.98 28.96
C ASP A 324 -28.96 -19.26 28.55
N PRO A 325 -28.70 -19.59 27.28
CA PRO A 325 -27.35 -19.92 26.80
C PRO A 325 -26.37 -18.76 26.89
N TYR A 326 -25.16 -19.04 27.32
CA TYR A 326 -24.05 -18.11 27.24
C TYR A 326 -22.90 -18.66 26.39
N TYR A 327 -21.96 -17.81 26.02
CA TYR A 327 -21.00 -18.11 24.98
C TYR A 327 -19.59 -17.80 25.42
N TYR A 328 -18.64 -18.60 25.00
CA TYR A 328 -17.20 -18.31 25.06
C TYR A 328 -16.66 -18.25 23.64
N LEU A 329 -15.80 -17.24 23.39
CA LEU A 329 -15.18 -17.03 22.10
C LEU A 329 -13.69 -16.76 22.30
N ASN A 330 -12.82 -17.36 21.50
CA ASN A 330 -11.42 -16.99 21.45
C ASN A 330 -11.23 -15.77 20.53
N VAL A 331 -10.59 -14.73 21.04
CA VAL A 331 -10.27 -13.47 20.37
C VAL A 331 -8.76 -13.32 20.41
N ASP A 332 -8.06 -13.58 19.31
CA ASP A 332 -6.58 -13.65 19.22
C ASP A 332 -5.94 -14.58 20.29
N GLY A 333 -6.65 -15.66 20.64
CA GLY A 333 -6.20 -16.64 21.65
C GLY A 333 -6.61 -16.32 23.09
N GLU A 334 -7.18 -15.15 23.37
CA GLU A 334 -7.74 -14.80 24.67
C GLU A 334 -9.23 -15.14 24.73
N ARG A 335 -9.68 -15.65 25.87
CA ARG A 335 -11.07 -16.11 26.03
C ARG A 335 -11.99 -14.97 26.43
N LEU A 336 -13.04 -14.71 25.61
CA LEU A 336 -14.06 -13.72 25.85
C LEU A 336 -15.38 -14.39 26.24
N TYR A 337 -15.96 -13.97 27.36
CA TYR A 337 -17.30 -14.37 27.80
C TYR A 337 -18.37 -13.45 27.22
N LEU A 338 -19.44 -14.03 26.69
CA LEU A 338 -20.59 -13.31 26.14
C LEU A 338 -21.88 -13.85 26.78
N GLU A 339 -22.61 -12.96 27.44
CA GLU A 339 -23.81 -13.29 28.21
C GLU A 339 -24.95 -13.92 27.38
N ASN A 340 -25.04 -13.59 26.09
CA ASN A 340 -26.05 -14.10 25.18
C ASN A 340 -25.63 -13.83 23.70
N VAL A 341 -26.41 -14.40 22.76
CA VAL A 341 -26.16 -14.31 21.31
C VAL A 341 -26.20 -12.88 20.76
N LYS A 342 -26.81 -11.91 21.46
CA LYS A 342 -26.86 -10.50 21.00
C LYS A 342 -25.47 -9.90 20.91
N TYR A 343 -24.52 -10.33 21.75
CA TYR A 343 -23.13 -9.89 21.71
C TYR A 343 -22.40 -10.31 20.41
N LEU A 344 -22.83 -11.41 19.79
CA LEU A 344 -22.34 -11.83 18.47
C LEU A 344 -23.11 -11.14 17.33
N ARG A 345 -24.40 -10.86 17.49
CA ARG A 345 -25.22 -10.25 16.43
C ARG A 345 -25.02 -8.74 16.32
N GLN A 346 -24.70 -8.08 17.41
CA GLN A 346 -24.51 -6.61 17.48
C GLN A 346 -23.04 -6.29 17.72
N GLN A 347 -22.35 -5.82 16.68
CA GLN A 347 -20.92 -5.51 16.75
C GLN A 347 -20.54 -4.52 17.87
N SER A 348 -21.43 -3.58 18.19
CA SER A 348 -21.22 -2.61 19.29
C SER A 348 -21.14 -3.30 20.65
N LEU A 349 -22.00 -4.30 20.92
CA LEU A 349 -21.97 -5.07 22.16
C LEU A 349 -20.73 -5.96 22.26
N PHE A 350 -20.33 -6.57 21.13
CA PHE A 350 -19.07 -7.32 21.06
C PHE A 350 -17.86 -6.45 21.39
N GLN A 351 -17.79 -5.24 20.79
CA GLN A 351 -16.71 -4.28 21.06
C GLN A 351 -16.69 -3.84 22.53
N GLU A 352 -17.85 -3.68 23.14
CA GLU A 352 -17.97 -3.37 24.58
C GLU A 352 -17.46 -4.50 25.46
N ALA A 353 -17.82 -5.76 25.15
CA ALA A 353 -17.34 -6.93 25.86
C ALA A 353 -15.81 -7.06 25.76
N CYS A 354 -15.22 -6.88 24.56
CA CYS A 354 -13.78 -6.86 24.37
C CYS A 354 -13.12 -5.74 25.19
N MET A 355 -13.68 -4.54 25.19
CA MET A 355 -13.13 -3.43 25.99
C MET A 355 -13.15 -3.72 27.49
N LYS A 356 -14.23 -4.31 27.97
CA LYS A 356 -14.42 -4.61 29.40
C LYS A 356 -13.51 -5.72 29.88
N GLN A 357 -13.39 -6.81 29.11
CA GLN A 357 -12.68 -8.03 29.54
C GLN A 357 -11.25 -8.09 29.04
N LEU A 358 -10.99 -7.73 27.75
CA LEU A 358 -9.69 -7.86 27.09
C LEU A 358 -8.92 -6.54 26.96
N ARG A 359 -9.53 -5.43 27.44
CA ARG A 359 -8.91 -4.10 27.46
C ARG A 359 -8.53 -3.52 26.09
N PHE A 360 -9.14 -4.01 25.00
CA PHE A 360 -9.02 -3.41 23.69
C PHE A 360 -10.37 -3.32 22.99
N ARG A 361 -10.50 -2.41 22.02
CA ARG A 361 -11.70 -2.27 21.20
C ARG A 361 -11.39 -2.67 19.77
N PRO A 362 -11.99 -3.75 19.25
CA PRO A 362 -11.85 -4.14 17.85
C PRO A 362 -12.33 -3.04 16.90
N PRO A 363 -11.74 -2.91 15.70
CA PRO A 363 -12.22 -1.98 14.69
C PRO A 363 -13.64 -2.36 14.23
N THR A 364 -14.37 -1.38 13.70
CA THR A 364 -15.70 -1.63 13.16
C THR A 364 -15.61 -2.20 11.75
N LEU A 365 -16.18 -3.39 11.54
CA LEU A 365 -16.36 -4.00 10.22
C LEU A 365 -17.62 -3.46 9.54
N LYS A 366 -17.72 -3.62 8.22
CA LYS A 366 -18.97 -3.42 7.51
C LYS A 366 -20.00 -4.45 7.97
N GLU A 367 -21.25 -4.06 8.06
CA GLU A 367 -22.34 -4.93 8.54
C GLU A 367 -22.36 -6.29 7.83
N LYS A 368 -22.19 -6.32 6.51
CA LYS A 368 -22.15 -7.57 5.74
C LYS A 368 -20.99 -8.48 6.14
N GLU A 369 -19.82 -7.93 6.42
CA GLU A 369 -18.63 -8.69 6.84
C GLU A 369 -18.85 -9.26 8.25
N TRP A 370 -19.39 -8.45 9.16
CA TRP A 370 -19.71 -8.88 10.52
C TRP A 370 -20.69 -10.05 10.54
N VAL A 371 -21.78 -9.95 9.76
CA VAL A 371 -22.80 -11.00 9.63
C VAL A 371 -22.21 -12.31 9.09
N VAL A 372 -21.31 -12.25 8.10
CA VAL A 372 -20.65 -13.45 7.55
C VAL A 372 -19.80 -14.14 8.61
N ILE A 373 -18.97 -13.39 9.33
CA ILE A 373 -18.09 -13.91 10.38
C ILE A 373 -18.91 -14.56 11.50
N THR A 374 -19.92 -13.86 12.01
CA THR A 374 -20.71 -14.34 13.14
C THR A 374 -21.61 -15.53 12.78
N ASN A 375 -22.16 -15.57 11.57
CA ASN A 375 -22.86 -16.76 11.09
C ASN A 375 -21.94 -17.96 10.94
N SER A 376 -20.70 -17.75 10.47
CA SER A 376 -19.70 -18.83 10.39
C SER A 376 -19.35 -19.37 11.78
N LEU A 377 -19.16 -18.49 12.77
CA LEU A 377 -18.91 -18.89 14.15
C LEU A 377 -20.07 -19.70 14.74
N LEU A 378 -21.28 -19.19 14.59
CA LEU A 378 -22.49 -19.86 15.11
C LEU A 378 -22.74 -21.21 14.46
N ASN A 379 -22.48 -21.35 13.15
CA ASN A 379 -22.64 -22.62 12.45
C ASN A 379 -21.62 -23.69 12.84
N ASN A 380 -20.44 -23.26 13.32
CA ASN A 380 -19.34 -24.14 13.73
C ASN A 380 -19.17 -24.16 15.26
N ALA A 381 -20.11 -23.64 16.01
CA ALA A 381 -20.00 -23.55 17.46
C ALA A 381 -20.03 -24.97 18.10
N GLU A 382 -19.15 -25.17 19.07
CA GLU A 382 -19.18 -26.36 19.92
C GLU A 382 -20.26 -26.17 20.98
N VAL A 383 -21.23 -27.08 21.02
CA VAL A 383 -22.29 -27.08 22.03
C VAL A 383 -21.86 -27.99 23.17
N THR A 384 -21.77 -27.45 24.37
CA THR A 384 -21.42 -28.20 25.58
C THR A 384 -22.61 -28.21 26.50
N GLU A 385 -23.08 -29.39 26.83
CA GLU A 385 -24.11 -29.57 27.86
C GLU A 385 -23.46 -29.31 29.25
N PRO A 386 -24.19 -28.63 30.16
CA PRO A 386 -23.70 -28.48 31.54
C PRO A 386 -23.57 -29.88 32.19
N ALA A 387 -22.55 -30.06 33.00
CA ALA A 387 -22.35 -31.31 33.73
C ALA A 387 -23.60 -31.64 34.54
N GLU A 388 -24.11 -32.88 34.38
CA GLU A 388 -25.32 -33.34 35.08
C GLU A 388 -25.17 -33.09 36.59
N GLY A 389 -26.09 -32.30 37.17
CA GLY A 389 -26.25 -32.15 38.62
C GLY A 389 -25.86 -30.82 39.24
N LEU A 390 -25.33 -29.85 38.47
CA LEU A 390 -25.05 -28.52 39.01
C LEU A 390 -26.28 -27.59 38.86
N ARG A 391 -26.81 -27.13 39.99
CA ARG A 391 -27.83 -26.05 39.99
C ARG A 391 -27.18 -24.76 39.51
N THR A 392 -27.96 -23.82 39.00
CA THR A 392 -27.47 -22.52 38.49
C THR A 392 -26.61 -21.76 39.48
N GLU A 393 -26.87 -21.88 40.78
CA GLU A 393 -26.09 -21.31 41.87
C GLU A 393 -24.69 -21.95 42.02
N ASP A 394 -24.60 -23.29 41.89
CA ASP A 394 -23.32 -24.02 41.97
C ASP A 394 -22.45 -23.76 40.75
N GLN A 395 -23.04 -23.51 39.59
CA GLN A 395 -22.36 -23.13 38.36
C GLN A 395 -21.74 -21.71 38.45
N LEU A 396 -22.47 -20.78 39.05
CA LEU A 396 -22.00 -19.42 39.35
C LEU A 396 -20.86 -19.44 40.39
N GLN A 397 -20.96 -20.30 41.39
CA GLN A 397 -19.94 -20.44 42.44
C GLN A 397 -18.65 -21.05 41.87
N ASN A 398 -18.72 -22.10 41.08
CA ASN A 398 -17.57 -22.70 40.41
C ASN A 398 -16.90 -21.73 39.41
N HIS A 399 -17.71 -20.93 38.72
CA HIS A 399 -17.17 -19.93 37.78
C HIS A 399 -16.48 -18.77 38.48
N LEU A 400 -16.95 -18.36 39.64
CA LEU A 400 -16.31 -17.37 40.53
C LEU A 400 -15.01 -17.90 41.10
N GLU A 401 -14.98 -19.19 41.48
CA GLU A 401 -13.76 -19.85 41.99
C GLU A 401 -12.68 -20.02 40.92
N GLU A 402 -13.03 -20.44 39.68
CA GLU A 402 -12.09 -20.47 38.54
C GLU A 402 -11.58 -19.07 38.18
N PHE A 403 -12.41 -18.05 38.24
CA PHE A 403 -12.01 -16.67 37.98
C PHE A 403 -11.07 -16.13 39.07
N CYS A 404 -11.22 -16.56 40.30
CA CYS A 404 -10.36 -16.19 41.41
C CYS A 404 -9.03 -16.97 41.43
N LEU A 405 -8.99 -18.18 40.88
CA LEU A 405 -7.75 -19.03 40.84
C LEU A 405 -6.81 -18.66 39.69
N ASN A 406 -7.30 -17.94 38.66
CA ASN A 406 -6.52 -17.50 37.49
C ASN A 406 -6.03 -16.04 37.59
N ARG A 407 -5.97 -15.50 38.82
CA ARG A 407 -5.37 -14.18 39.11
C ARG A 407 -3.96 -14.34 39.79
#